data_ae4dd0ba193954bf2d9dd8afc5eef823
#
_entry.id   ae4dd0ba193954bf2d9dd8afc5eef823
#
_cell.length_a   1.000
_cell.length_b   1.000
_cell.length_c   1.000
_cell.angle_alpha   90.00
_cell.angle_beta   90.00
_cell.angle_gamma   90.00
#
_symmetry.space_group_name_H-M   'P 1'
#
loop_
_entity.id
_entity.type
_entity.pdbx_description
1 polymer ?
#
loop_
_entity_poly.entity_id
_entity_poly.type
_entity_poly.pdbx_seq_one_letter_code
_entity_poly.pdbx_strand_id
1 'polypeptide(L)'
;MNQETGDPQSPRPFRVCEQCRALTPVNLPHCVACGTLSVQAMVEQQQVQDEQRFIFALIDRPASITYAILAVNILVYLLMVGVAGGSYLNNFLYMNDIGTLIAFGAKTNQLLREGEIFRLVTPIFIHGGLLHLASNSYAIWTIGPLV
;
A
#
# COMPACT_ATOMS: atom_id res chain seq x y z
N MET A 1 51.73 21.91 -34.21
CA MET A 1 50.34 22.13 -34.63
C MET A 1 49.52 21.07 -33.97
N ASN A 2 49.02 21.37 -32.76
CA ASN A 2 48.12 20.47 -32.01
C ASN A 2 46.69 20.94 -32.30
N GLN A 3 45.94 20.14 -33.06
CA GLN A 3 44.50 20.32 -33.23
C GLN A 3 43.85 19.80 -31.95
N GLU A 4 43.31 20.71 -31.13
CA GLU A 4 42.35 20.40 -30.10
C GLU A 4 41.04 19.97 -30.76
N THR A 5 40.84 18.68 -30.89
CA THR A 5 39.54 18.10 -31.22
C THR A 5 38.64 18.28 -29.98
N GLY A 6 37.89 19.39 -29.97
CA GLY A 6 36.86 19.63 -28.97
C GLY A 6 35.83 18.49 -28.99
N ASP A 7 35.71 17.82 -27.87
CA ASP A 7 34.67 16.79 -27.63
C ASP A 7 33.28 17.44 -27.83
N PRO A 8 32.45 16.97 -28.78
CA PRO A 8 31.13 17.54 -29.03
C PRO A 8 30.11 17.28 -27.92
N GLN A 9 30.49 16.57 -26.82
CA GLN A 9 29.60 16.21 -25.73
C GLN A 9 29.88 16.96 -24.42
N SER A 10 30.78 17.95 -24.40
CA SER A 10 30.91 18.80 -23.20
C SER A 10 29.63 19.63 -22.99
N PRO A 11 28.97 19.53 -21.84
CA PRO A 11 27.73 20.27 -21.60
C PRO A 11 27.98 21.76 -21.75
N ARG A 12 27.26 22.44 -22.63
CA ARG A 12 27.39 23.90 -22.85
C ARG A 12 27.09 24.56 -21.51
N PRO A 13 27.96 25.48 -21.01
CA PRO A 13 27.77 26.12 -19.70
C PRO A 13 26.57 27.09 -19.67
N PHE A 14 26.01 27.41 -20.85
CA PHE A 14 24.88 28.34 -21.00
C PHE A 14 23.80 27.76 -21.89
N ARG A 15 22.54 28.09 -21.56
CA ARG A 15 21.35 27.83 -22.37
C ARG A 15 20.72 29.16 -22.81
N VAL A 16 20.00 29.16 -23.90
CA VAL A 16 19.20 30.31 -24.39
C VAL A 16 17.82 30.24 -23.76
N CYS A 17 17.36 31.31 -23.11
CA CYS A 17 16.00 31.37 -22.58
C CYS A 17 14.98 31.41 -23.70
N GLU A 18 13.97 30.57 -23.66
CA GLU A 18 12.92 30.50 -24.67
C GLU A 18 12.04 31.75 -24.71
N GLN A 19 11.86 32.41 -23.55
CA GLN A 19 11.01 33.58 -23.42
C GLN A 19 11.68 34.89 -23.89
N CYS A 20 12.90 35.16 -23.40
CA CYS A 20 13.58 36.44 -23.64
C CYS A 20 14.87 36.32 -24.46
N ARG A 21 15.28 35.13 -24.86
CA ARG A 21 16.49 34.75 -25.58
C ARG A 21 17.82 35.13 -24.90
N ALA A 22 17.80 35.55 -23.68
CA ALA A 22 19.02 35.81 -22.90
C ALA A 22 19.77 34.49 -22.62
N LEU A 23 21.10 34.58 -22.61
CA LEU A 23 21.97 33.48 -22.19
C LEU A 23 21.91 33.32 -20.68
N THR A 24 21.57 32.13 -20.23
CA THR A 24 21.46 31.78 -18.78
C THR A 24 22.36 30.59 -18.48
N PRO A 25 23.13 30.60 -17.41
CA PRO A 25 23.90 29.42 -16.94
C PRO A 25 22.98 28.21 -16.77
N VAL A 26 23.45 27.02 -17.19
CA VAL A 26 22.62 25.77 -17.14
C VAL A 26 22.33 25.33 -15.71
N ASN A 27 23.21 25.69 -14.77
CA ASN A 27 23.07 25.37 -13.34
C ASN A 27 21.99 26.17 -12.60
N LEU A 28 21.41 27.20 -13.24
CA LEU A 28 20.34 27.98 -12.63
C LEU A 28 18.97 27.48 -13.09
N PRO A 29 18.00 27.27 -12.19
CA PRO A 29 16.67 26.81 -12.54
C PRO A 29 15.82 27.87 -13.26
N HIS A 30 16.18 29.14 -13.16
CA HIS A 30 15.44 30.26 -13.73
C HIS A 30 16.35 31.17 -14.58
N CYS A 31 15.76 31.90 -15.53
CA CYS A 31 16.46 32.85 -16.35
C CYS A 31 16.88 34.10 -15.54
N VAL A 32 18.14 34.50 -15.65
CA VAL A 32 18.67 35.67 -14.93
C VAL A 32 18.08 37.02 -15.42
N ALA A 33 17.54 37.07 -16.62
CA ALA A 33 17.00 38.30 -17.20
C ALA A 33 15.48 38.47 -16.99
N CYS A 34 14.69 37.39 -17.15
CA CYS A 34 13.22 37.45 -17.06
C CYS A 34 12.60 36.61 -15.96
N GLY A 35 13.40 35.84 -15.19
CA GLY A 35 12.91 35.00 -14.11
C GLY A 35 12.18 33.73 -14.53
N THR A 36 11.99 33.48 -15.83
CA THR A 36 11.27 32.30 -16.33
C THR A 36 12.01 31.01 -15.95
N LEU A 37 11.28 30.04 -15.40
CA LEU A 37 11.82 28.72 -15.08
C LEU A 37 12.25 27.98 -16.35
N SER A 38 13.29 27.19 -16.28
CA SER A 38 13.70 26.31 -17.36
C SER A 38 12.72 25.14 -17.49
N VAL A 39 12.61 24.59 -18.70
CA VAL A 39 11.80 23.39 -18.94
C VAL A 39 12.20 22.24 -18.01
N GLN A 40 13.49 22.05 -17.78
CA GLN A 40 13.99 21.03 -16.86
C GLN A 40 13.54 21.28 -15.41
N ALA A 41 13.62 22.53 -14.93
CA ALA A 41 13.16 22.89 -13.59
C ALA A 41 11.62 22.76 -13.44
N MET A 42 10.86 23.05 -14.50
CA MET A 42 9.41 22.84 -14.51
C MET A 42 9.05 21.36 -14.45
N VAL A 43 9.74 20.51 -15.23
CA VAL A 43 9.52 19.05 -15.21
C VAL A 43 9.87 18.45 -13.86
N GLU A 44 10.99 18.87 -13.26
CA GLU A 44 11.42 18.40 -11.93
C GLU A 44 10.42 18.83 -10.84
N GLN A 45 9.93 20.08 -10.88
CA GLN A 45 8.86 20.54 -9.99
C GLN A 45 7.57 19.76 -10.17
N GLN A 46 7.21 19.43 -11.39
CA GLN A 46 6.00 18.67 -11.68
C GLN A 46 6.13 17.23 -11.21
N GLN A 47 7.28 16.58 -11.36
CA GLN A 47 7.55 15.25 -10.83
C GLN A 47 7.42 15.21 -9.30
N VAL A 48 8.01 16.18 -8.59
CA VAL A 48 7.90 16.27 -7.12
C VAL A 48 6.45 16.48 -6.68
N GLN A 49 5.67 17.30 -7.41
CA GLN A 49 4.26 17.51 -7.11
C GLN A 49 3.41 16.27 -7.37
N ASP A 50 3.68 15.53 -8.45
CA ASP A 50 2.95 14.32 -8.78
C ASP A 50 3.26 13.20 -7.78
N GLU A 51 4.51 13.09 -7.33
CA GLU A 51 4.91 12.17 -6.27
C GLU A 51 4.22 12.49 -4.93
N GLN A 52 4.18 13.78 -4.56
CA GLN A 52 3.45 14.22 -3.37
C GLN A 52 1.94 13.94 -3.48
N ARG A 53 1.32 14.23 -4.62
CA ARG A 53 -0.10 13.94 -4.86
C ARG A 53 -0.39 12.45 -4.78
N PHE A 54 0.50 11.61 -5.30
CA PHE A 54 0.38 10.16 -5.20
C PHE A 54 0.43 9.69 -3.73
N ILE A 55 1.38 10.19 -2.96
CA ILE A 55 1.50 9.88 -1.53
C ILE A 55 0.25 10.34 -0.76
N PHE A 56 -0.22 11.58 -0.99
CA PHE A 56 -1.43 12.09 -0.35
C PHE A 56 -2.68 11.29 -0.75
N ALA A 57 -2.81 10.90 -2.02
CA ALA A 57 -3.92 10.07 -2.49
C ALA A 57 -3.92 8.67 -1.87
N LEU A 58 -2.75 8.11 -1.52
CA LEU A 58 -2.65 6.84 -0.80
C LEU A 58 -3.07 6.99 0.68
N ILE A 59 -2.71 8.10 1.32
CA ILE A 59 -3.01 8.35 2.75
C ILE A 59 -4.48 8.75 2.94
N ASP A 60 -5.04 9.49 1.98
CA ASP A 60 -6.41 10.05 2.07
C ASP A 60 -7.49 9.09 1.52
N ARG A 61 -7.12 7.85 1.14
CA ARG A 61 -8.10 6.83 0.77
C ARG A 61 -8.94 6.47 1.99
N PRO A 62 -10.28 6.50 1.87
CA PRO A 62 -11.12 6.04 2.95
C PRO A 62 -10.77 4.58 3.22
N ALA A 63 -10.27 4.31 4.42
CA ALA A 63 -9.93 2.96 4.90
C ALA A 63 -11.19 2.08 5.08
N SER A 64 -12.25 2.35 4.32
CA SER A 64 -13.56 1.70 4.40
C SER A 64 -13.47 0.19 4.15
N ILE A 65 -12.64 -0.24 3.19
CA ILE A 65 -12.42 -1.67 2.91
C ILE A 65 -11.70 -2.33 4.09
N THR A 66 -10.68 -1.68 4.64
CA THR A 66 -9.97 -2.14 5.83
C THR A 66 -10.91 -2.34 7.02
N TYR A 67 -11.75 -1.34 7.30
CA TYR A 67 -12.73 -1.44 8.39
C TYR A 67 -13.82 -2.47 8.10
N ALA A 68 -14.24 -2.65 6.84
CA ALA A 68 -15.19 -3.70 6.47
C ALA A 68 -14.60 -5.10 6.72
N ILE A 69 -13.34 -5.34 6.33
CA ILE A 69 -12.65 -6.61 6.60
C ILE A 69 -12.52 -6.85 8.11
N LEU A 70 -12.13 -5.84 8.88
CA LEU A 70 -12.04 -5.93 10.34
C LEU A 70 -13.40 -6.28 10.97
N ALA A 71 -14.46 -5.61 10.54
CA ALA A 71 -15.82 -5.87 11.03
C ALA A 71 -16.27 -7.31 10.72
N VAL A 72 -16.02 -7.80 9.50
CA VAL A 72 -16.32 -9.19 9.11
C VAL A 72 -15.54 -10.18 9.97
N ASN A 73 -14.24 -9.97 10.18
CA ASN A 73 -13.42 -10.84 11.01
C ASN A 73 -13.92 -10.92 12.46
N ILE A 74 -14.26 -9.77 13.05
CA ILE A 74 -14.82 -9.71 14.41
C ILE A 74 -16.18 -10.40 14.45
N LEU A 75 -17.07 -10.15 13.48
CA LEU A 75 -18.39 -10.76 13.41
C LEU A 75 -18.31 -12.28 13.31
N VAL A 76 -17.50 -12.80 12.38
CA VAL A 76 -17.29 -14.24 12.19
C VAL A 76 -16.77 -14.87 13.48
N TYR A 77 -15.79 -14.23 14.12
CA TYR A 77 -15.23 -14.72 15.39
C TYR A 77 -16.27 -14.80 16.51
N LEU A 78 -17.09 -13.74 16.67
CA LEU A 78 -18.15 -13.73 17.68
C LEU A 78 -19.21 -14.80 17.40
N LEU A 79 -19.58 -15.02 16.16
CA LEU A 79 -20.49 -16.10 15.74
C LEU A 79 -19.90 -17.47 16.08
N MET A 80 -18.62 -17.68 15.77
CA MET A 80 -17.93 -18.95 16.11
C MET A 80 -17.93 -19.19 17.62
N VAL A 81 -17.60 -18.19 18.42
CA VAL A 81 -17.64 -18.30 19.90
C VAL A 81 -19.05 -18.59 20.41
N GLY A 82 -20.07 -17.98 19.78
CA GLY A 82 -21.46 -18.15 20.17
C GLY A 82 -22.03 -19.54 19.90
N VAL A 83 -21.55 -20.25 18.87
CA VAL A 83 -22.02 -21.60 18.50
C VAL A 83 -21.12 -22.73 19.00
N ALA A 84 -19.89 -22.39 19.42
CA ALA A 84 -18.92 -23.37 19.93
C ALA A 84 -19.42 -24.04 21.19
N GLY A 85 -19.23 -25.36 21.29
CA GLY A 85 -19.57 -26.14 22.47
C GLY A 85 -18.62 -25.88 23.64
N GLY A 86 -19.09 -26.11 24.88
CA GLY A 86 -18.28 -26.02 26.09
C GLY A 86 -18.27 -24.62 26.74
N SER A 87 -17.14 -24.23 27.33
CA SER A 87 -17.03 -22.96 28.05
C SER A 87 -16.90 -21.79 27.14
N TYR A 88 -17.85 -20.84 27.20
CA TYR A 88 -17.84 -19.60 26.41
C TYR A 88 -16.53 -18.80 26.60
N LEU A 89 -16.07 -18.63 27.84
CA LEU A 89 -14.84 -17.87 28.12
C LEU A 89 -13.61 -18.55 27.53
N ASN A 90 -13.54 -19.88 27.56
CA ASN A 90 -12.43 -20.63 27.02
C ASN A 90 -12.40 -20.52 25.46
N ASN A 91 -13.56 -20.65 24.81
CA ASN A 91 -13.68 -20.47 23.37
C ASN A 91 -13.40 -19.03 22.92
N PHE A 92 -13.81 -18.05 23.74
CA PHE A 92 -13.47 -16.64 23.48
C PHE A 92 -11.98 -16.37 23.56
N LEU A 93 -11.25 -16.99 24.46
CA LEU A 93 -9.80 -16.77 24.59
C LEU A 93 -8.99 -17.62 23.61
N TYR A 94 -9.36 -18.89 23.41
CA TYR A 94 -8.50 -19.88 22.73
C TYR A 94 -9.15 -20.61 21.56
N MET A 95 -10.45 -20.51 21.32
CA MET A 95 -11.20 -21.21 20.27
C MET A 95 -10.71 -22.67 20.05
N ASN A 96 -10.91 -23.52 21.04
CA ASN A 96 -10.42 -24.92 21.03
C ASN A 96 -11.37 -25.90 20.33
N ASP A 97 -12.58 -25.47 19.95
CA ASP A 97 -13.55 -26.33 19.29
C ASP A 97 -13.22 -26.50 17.78
N ILE A 98 -12.51 -27.59 17.47
CA ILE A 98 -12.12 -27.93 16.11
C ILE A 98 -13.37 -28.17 15.23
N GLY A 99 -14.47 -28.69 15.78
CA GLY A 99 -15.72 -28.88 15.05
C GLY A 99 -16.27 -27.57 14.50
N THR A 100 -16.32 -26.55 15.34
CA THR A 100 -16.73 -25.20 14.95
C THR A 100 -15.77 -24.62 13.89
N LEU A 101 -14.46 -24.74 14.05
CA LEU A 101 -13.50 -24.27 13.06
C LEU A 101 -13.75 -24.91 11.68
N ILE A 102 -13.97 -26.22 11.62
CA ILE A 102 -14.24 -26.95 10.39
C ILE A 102 -15.60 -26.53 9.80
N ALA A 103 -16.63 -26.39 10.63
CA ALA A 103 -17.97 -25.98 10.19
C ALA A 103 -17.94 -24.57 9.54
N PHE A 104 -17.13 -23.65 10.06
CA PHE A 104 -16.96 -22.32 9.50
C PHE A 104 -16.02 -22.28 8.28
N GLY A 105 -15.42 -23.39 7.89
CA GLY A 105 -14.63 -23.50 6.66
C GLY A 105 -13.13 -23.53 6.87
N ALA A 106 -12.64 -23.96 8.05
CA ALA A 106 -11.21 -24.19 8.24
C ALA A 106 -10.68 -25.21 7.21
N LYS A 107 -9.47 -24.97 6.74
CA LYS A 107 -8.84 -25.80 5.70
C LYS A 107 -8.52 -27.18 6.25
N THR A 108 -9.07 -28.20 5.59
CA THR A 108 -8.70 -29.60 5.77
C THR A 108 -8.38 -30.20 4.40
N ASN A 109 -7.29 -30.98 4.30
CA ASN A 109 -6.88 -31.56 3.04
C ASN A 109 -7.89 -32.58 2.50
N GLN A 110 -8.64 -33.24 3.38
CA GLN A 110 -9.66 -34.20 3.00
C GLN A 110 -10.82 -33.49 2.30
N LEU A 111 -11.43 -32.47 2.92
CA LEU A 111 -12.57 -31.74 2.36
C LEU A 111 -12.20 -30.99 1.08
N LEU A 112 -10.95 -30.55 0.95
CA LEU A 112 -10.46 -29.99 -0.33
C LEU A 112 -10.45 -31.01 -1.46
N ARG A 113 -10.08 -32.27 -1.18
CA ARG A 113 -10.13 -33.36 -2.17
C ARG A 113 -11.56 -33.75 -2.53
N GLU A 114 -12.50 -33.54 -1.63
CA GLU A 114 -13.94 -33.73 -1.83
C GLU A 114 -14.59 -32.57 -2.60
N GLY A 115 -13.82 -31.53 -2.97
CA GLY A 115 -14.26 -30.42 -3.82
C GLY A 115 -14.66 -29.16 -3.07
N GLU A 116 -14.47 -29.07 -1.75
CA GLU A 116 -14.79 -27.88 -0.97
C GLU A 116 -13.71 -26.79 -1.13
N ILE A 117 -13.54 -26.28 -2.35
CA ILE A 117 -12.49 -25.32 -2.73
C ILE A 117 -12.61 -23.94 -2.01
N PHE A 118 -13.83 -23.60 -1.54
CA PHE A 118 -14.04 -22.36 -0.76
C PHE A 118 -13.18 -22.30 0.51
N ARG A 119 -12.74 -23.47 1.02
CA ARG A 119 -11.82 -23.60 2.17
C ARG A 119 -10.39 -23.13 1.89
N LEU A 120 -10.10 -22.66 0.68
CA LEU A 120 -8.86 -21.94 0.39
C LEU A 120 -8.96 -20.46 0.75
N VAL A 121 -10.18 -19.91 0.82
CA VAL A 121 -10.44 -18.49 1.08
C VAL A 121 -10.97 -18.26 2.49
N THR A 122 -11.90 -19.09 2.97
CA THR A 122 -12.56 -18.93 4.27
C THR A 122 -11.61 -18.86 5.48
N PRO A 123 -10.43 -19.52 5.51
CA PRO A 123 -9.50 -19.40 6.62
C PRO A 123 -8.99 -17.99 6.90
N ILE A 124 -9.07 -17.08 5.93
CA ILE A 124 -8.71 -15.67 6.09
C ILE A 124 -9.57 -14.99 7.18
N PHE A 125 -10.81 -15.47 7.34
CA PHE A 125 -11.79 -14.92 8.29
C PHE A 125 -11.90 -15.72 9.59
N ILE A 126 -11.25 -16.88 9.67
CA ILE A 126 -11.32 -17.78 10.82
C ILE A 126 -10.15 -17.55 11.75
N HIS A 127 -10.44 -17.37 13.03
CA HIS A 127 -9.42 -17.07 14.04
C HIS A 127 -9.46 -18.09 15.18
N GLY A 128 -8.29 -18.65 15.49
CA GLY A 128 -8.10 -19.68 16.52
C GLY A 128 -8.00 -19.12 17.95
N GLY A 129 -8.52 -17.93 18.21
CA GLY A 129 -8.57 -17.31 19.54
C GLY A 129 -8.40 -15.80 19.49
N LEU A 130 -8.68 -15.15 20.62
CA LEU A 130 -8.66 -13.69 20.75
C LEU A 130 -7.30 -13.08 20.38
N LEU A 131 -6.21 -13.69 20.83
CA LEU A 131 -4.87 -13.15 20.54
C LEU A 131 -4.55 -13.21 19.04
N HIS A 132 -4.96 -14.27 18.35
CA HIS A 132 -4.79 -14.41 16.91
C HIS A 132 -5.63 -13.37 16.14
N LEU A 133 -6.89 -13.19 16.54
CA LEU A 133 -7.75 -12.13 15.98
C LEU A 133 -7.15 -10.74 16.22
N ALA A 134 -6.69 -10.46 17.44
CA ALA A 134 -6.12 -9.15 17.79
C ALA A 134 -4.85 -8.82 16.99
N SER A 135 -3.93 -9.78 16.86
CA SER A 135 -2.69 -9.58 16.10
C SER A 135 -2.95 -9.36 14.61
N ASN A 136 -3.85 -10.14 14.00
CA ASN A 136 -4.24 -9.97 12.59
C ASN A 136 -5.00 -8.65 12.39
N SER A 137 -5.90 -8.30 13.29
CA SER A 137 -6.64 -7.03 13.25
C SER A 137 -5.69 -5.83 13.36
N TYR A 138 -4.69 -5.91 14.21
CA TYR A 138 -3.66 -4.87 14.35
C TYR A 138 -2.86 -4.71 13.05
N ALA A 139 -2.44 -5.82 12.43
CA ALA A 139 -1.73 -5.78 11.16
C ALA A 139 -2.59 -5.18 10.04
N ILE A 140 -3.86 -5.59 9.94
CA ILE A 140 -4.81 -5.06 8.94
C ILE A 140 -5.07 -3.57 9.21
N TRP A 141 -5.22 -3.16 10.47
CA TRP A 141 -5.47 -1.77 10.84
C TRP A 141 -4.28 -0.86 10.53
N THR A 142 -3.05 -1.32 10.72
CA THR A 142 -1.83 -0.53 10.48
C THR A 142 -1.43 -0.48 9.01
N ILE A 143 -1.58 -1.60 8.27
CA ILE A 143 -1.13 -1.72 6.87
C ILE A 143 -2.27 -1.39 5.90
N GLY A 144 -3.51 -1.75 6.23
CA GLY A 144 -4.65 -1.62 5.35
C GLY A 144 -4.90 -0.21 4.80
N PRO A 145 -4.77 0.87 5.59
CA PRO A 145 -4.90 2.23 5.08
C PRO A 145 -3.81 2.65 4.09
N LEU A 146 -2.68 1.92 4.06
CA LEU A 146 -1.53 2.21 3.18
C LEU A 146 -1.66 1.55 1.80
N VAL A 147 -2.61 0.64 1.60
CA VAL A 147 -2.84 -0.13 0.37
C VAL A 147 -4.09 0.36 -0.35
#